data_d06108577d12e833ec28d95893c6c748
#
_entry.id   d06108577d12e833ec28d95893c6c748
#
_cell.length_a   1.000
_cell.length_b   1.000
_cell.length_c   1.000
_cell.angle_alpha   90.00
_cell.angle_beta   90.00
_cell.angle_gamma   90.00
#
_symmetry.space_group_name_H-M   'P 1'
#
loop_
_entity.id
_entity.type
_entity.pdbx_description
1 polymer ?
#
loop_
_entity_poly.entity_id
_entity_poly.type
_entity_poly.pdbx_seq_one_letter_code
_entity_poly.pdbx_strand_id
1 'polypeptide(L)'
;MSALTSLYEKVPPPARSLMASVRGYQLQRWRYGSNTERLVAETLERDAWDAARWKAWREERLARLLHRAATRVPYYRELWDERRRRGDTASFERLENWPILGKQPLRERPEAFVADDRDPRRMLVVETSGTTGTPVKLWRTKEVERAWYSIFEARLRRWNGVTLRDRWAHHGGARVIPGDRNRPPYWVWNAAMRQLYLSSYHVTPEAAPDYLEAMRRYRVRYMLGYPSAMHGVARAALERGLEAPRLAVVITNAERLYDFQRDAIASAFGCRVQNTYGQGEIACAASECAHGTMHMWPDVGVTEWVRDDSDAPVEIDRVGRLVVTGLINTDMPLIRYAIGDRAARPAEVSQCACGRKLPALGALEGRTADVILTPGGSPVGGLDTIFHAGLPMREAQIVQETLHRIRINVVAAPGFGPAHAEDMRQGIR
;
A
#
# COMPACT_ATOMS: atom_id res chain seq x y z
N MET A 1 9.23 -14.86 -16.83
CA MET A 1 9.19 -13.51 -17.44
C MET A 1 8.44 -13.61 -18.76
N SER A 2 7.48 -12.68 -19.04
CA SER A 2 6.78 -12.71 -20.31
C SER A 2 7.71 -12.30 -21.47
N ALA A 3 7.45 -12.76 -22.69
CA ALA A 3 8.20 -12.37 -23.90
C ALA A 3 8.26 -10.83 -24.07
N LEU A 4 7.21 -10.13 -23.65
CA LEU A 4 7.15 -8.67 -23.63
C LEU A 4 8.15 -8.02 -22.67
N THR A 5 8.38 -8.61 -21.50
CA THR A 5 9.37 -8.12 -20.51
C THR A 5 10.78 -8.24 -21.07
N SER A 6 11.11 -9.40 -21.67
CA SER A 6 12.42 -9.62 -22.31
C SER A 6 12.68 -8.67 -23.50
N LEU A 7 11.64 -8.35 -24.27
CA LEU A 7 11.75 -7.37 -25.35
C LEU A 7 11.99 -5.96 -24.80
N TYR A 8 11.24 -5.56 -23.76
CA TYR A 8 11.36 -4.26 -23.12
C TYR A 8 12.78 -4.01 -22.56
N GLU A 9 13.43 -5.03 -22.01
CA GLU A 9 14.79 -4.93 -21.48
C GLU A 9 15.86 -4.63 -22.55
N LYS A 10 15.63 -5.05 -23.80
CA LYS A 10 16.54 -4.83 -24.95
C LYS A 10 16.35 -3.46 -25.63
N VAL A 11 15.27 -2.74 -25.31
CA VAL A 11 14.92 -1.47 -25.96
C VAL A 11 15.82 -0.34 -25.42
N PRO A 12 16.31 0.60 -26.28
CA PRO A 12 17.10 1.74 -25.84
C PRO A 12 16.30 2.72 -24.96
N PRO A 13 16.95 3.49 -24.07
CA PRO A 13 16.27 4.35 -23.09
C PRO A 13 15.21 5.32 -23.65
N PRO A 14 15.42 6.02 -24.79
CA PRO A 14 14.39 6.89 -25.36
C PRO A 14 13.12 6.13 -25.76
N ALA A 15 13.29 4.95 -26.36
CA ALA A 15 12.16 4.13 -26.79
C ALA A 15 11.40 3.53 -25.56
N ARG A 16 12.09 3.21 -24.46
CA ARG A 16 11.41 2.84 -23.19
C ARG A 16 10.53 3.98 -22.68
N SER A 17 11.01 5.22 -22.71
CA SER A 17 10.22 6.39 -22.32
C SER A 17 9.00 6.60 -23.23
N LEU A 18 9.12 6.34 -24.51
CA LEU A 18 7.99 6.35 -25.43
C LEU A 18 6.97 5.27 -25.08
N MET A 19 7.42 4.02 -24.88
CA MET A 19 6.56 2.89 -24.49
C MET A 19 5.85 3.18 -23.15
N ALA A 20 6.58 3.70 -22.15
CA ALA A 20 6.01 4.10 -20.88
C ALA A 20 4.97 5.22 -21.05
N SER A 21 5.20 6.17 -21.96
CA SER A 21 4.25 7.26 -22.24
C SER A 21 2.98 6.76 -22.93
N VAL A 22 3.10 5.84 -23.89
CA VAL A 22 1.94 5.19 -24.53
C VAL A 22 1.11 4.42 -23.50
N ARG A 23 1.77 3.59 -22.68
CA ARG A 23 1.08 2.88 -21.59
C ARG A 23 0.48 3.85 -20.57
N GLY A 24 1.21 4.89 -20.24
CA GLY A 24 0.77 5.95 -19.34
C GLY A 24 -0.49 6.65 -19.85
N TYR A 25 -0.57 6.94 -21.14
CA TYR A 25 -1.77 7.52 -21.76
C TYR A 25 -2.99 6.60 -21.63
N GLN A 26 -2.82 5.29 -21.88
CA GLN A 26 -3.89 4.32 -21.69
C GLN A 26 -4.38 4.32 -20.22
N LEU A 27 -3.43 4.23 -19.25
CA LEU A 27 -3.76 4.23 -17.82
C LEU A 27 -4.41 5.55 -17.39
N GLN A 28 -3.96 6.69 -17.90
CA GLN A 28 -4.56 7.99 -17.61
C GLN A 28 -6.04 8.04 -18.02
N ARG A 29 -6.38 7.49 -19.18
CA ARG A 29 -7.78 7.42 -19.64
C ARG A 29 -8.65 6.45 -18.82
N TRP A 30 -8.04 5.46 -18.20
CA TRP A 30 -8.71 4.57 -17.26
C TRP A 30 -8.97 5.27 -15.93
N ARG A 31 -7.94 5.89 -15.36
CA ARG A 31 -7.91 6.46 -14.01
C ARG A 31 -8.63 7.80 -13.88
N TYR A 32 -8.62 8.58 -14.95
CA TYR A 32 -9.14 9.95 -14.94
C TYR A 32 -10.11 10.19 -16.10
N GLY A 33 -11.07 11.08 -15.90
CA GLY A 33 -12.08 11.43 -16.89
C GLY A 33 -12.70 12.80 -16.60
N SER A 34 -13.74 13.15 -17.34
CA SER A 34 -14.45 14.44 -17.18
C SER A 34 -15.05 14.62 -15.77
N ASN A 35 -15.36 13.52 -15.08
CA ASN A 35 -15.93 13.53 -13.73
C ASN A 35 -14.89 13.55 -12.59
N THR A 36 -13.58 13.52 -12.91
CA THR A 36 -12.53 13.40 -11.89
C THR A 36 -12.56 14.53 -10.87
N GLU A 37 -12.62 15.80 -11.31
CA GLU A 37 -12.63 16.94 -10.39
C GLU A 37 -13.88 16.93 -9.49
N ARG A 38 -15.04 16.53 -10.02
CA ARG A 38 -16.27 16.37 -9.21
C ARG A 38 -16.08 15.29 -8.12
N LEU A 39 -15.56 14.12 -8.48
CA LEU A 39 -15.31 13.03 -7.52
C LEU A 39 -14.25 13.41 -6.47
N VAL A 40 -13.24 14.19 -6.86
CA VAL A 40 -12.24 14.75 -5.93
C VAL A 40 -12.90 15.73 -4.95
N ALA A 41 -13.71 16.66 -5.45
CA ALA A 41 -14.42 17.63 -4.62
C ALA A 41 -15.37 16.94 -3.62
N GLU A 42 -16.17 15.98 -4.08
CA GLU A 42 -17.02 15.15 -3.22
C GLU A 42 -16.24 14.39 -2.13
N THR A 43 -15.04 13.91 -2.47
CA THR A 43 -14.17 13.22 -1.51
C THR A 43 -13.66 14.18 -0.44
N LEU A 44 -13.22 15.39 -0.84
CA LEU A 44 -12.75 16.42 0.10
C LEU A 44 -13.88 16.95 0.99
N GLU A 45 -15.10 17.08 0.46
CA GLU A 45 -16.29 17.44 1.26
C GLU A 45 -16.55 16.40 2.36
N ARG A 46 -16.42 15.11 2.03
CA ARG A 46 -16.61 14.02 2.98
C ARG A 46 -15.62 14.04 4.15
N ASP A 47 -14.45 14.67 4.00
CA ASP A 47 -13.48 14.80 5.09
C ASP A 47 -14.02 15.57 6.32
N ALA A 48 -15.05 16.39 6.12
CA ALA A 48 -15.73 17.15 7.18
C ALA A 48 -16.98 16.47 7.74
N TRP A 49 -17.39 15.33 7.19
CA TRP A 49 -18.59 14.63 7.64
C TRP A 49 -18.42 14.08 9.06
N ASP A 50 -19.47 14.21 9.85
CA ASP A 50 -19.53 13.59 11.18
C ASP A 50 -19.72 12.06 11.11
N ALA A 51 -19.59 11.41 12.26
CA ALA A 51 -19.71 9.97 12.38
C ALA A 51 -21.09 9.43 11.96
N ALA A 52 -22.17 10.18 12.24
CA ALA A 52 -23.53 9.77 11.90
C ALA A 52 -23.76 9.78 10.37
N ARG A 53 -23.30 10.84 9.69
CA ARG A 53 -23.38 10.94 8.22
C ARG A 53 -22.51 9.86 7.54
N TRP A 54 -21.29 9.59 8.06
CA TRP A 54 -20.48 8.49 7.59
C TRP A 54 -21.11 7.13 7.80
N LYS A 55 -21.75 6.90 8.95
CA LYS A 55 -22.44 5.65 9.26
C LYS A 55 -23.56 5.39 8.26
N ALA A 56 -24.47 6.35 8.08
CA ALA A 56 -25.58 6.22 7.13
C ALA A 56 -25.11 5.95 5.70
N TRP A 57 -24.08 6.68 5.24
CA TRP A 57 -23.53 6.51 3.91
C TRP A 57 -22.89 5.14 3.69
N ARG A 58 -22.18 4.62 4.71
CA ARG A 58 -21.57 3.28 4.65
C ARG A 58 -22.60 2.17 4.70
N GLU A 59 -23.59 2.29 5.55
CA GLU A 59 -24.68 1.30 5.68
C GLU A 59 -25.42 1.14 4.35
N GLU A 60 -25.78 2.23 3.69
CA GLU A 60 -26.43 2.20 2.38
C GLU A 60 -25.56 1.49 1.32
N ARG A 61 -24.27 1.79 1.26
CA ARG A 61 -23.36 1.18 0.30
C ARG A 61 -23.08 -0.28 0.61
N LEU A 62 -22.92 -0.60 1.88
CA LEU A 62 -22.72 -1.96 2.35
C LEU A 62 -23.91 -2.84 2.01
N ALA A 63 -25.14 -2.38 2.28
CA ALA A 63 -26.35 -3.12 1.95
C ALA A 63 -26.42 -3.46 0.44
N ARG A 64 -26.16 -2.48 -0.42
CA ARG A 64 -26.11 -2.70 -1.88
C ARG A 64 -24.99 -3.66 -2.29
N LEU A 65 -23.81 -3.56 -1.66
CA LEU A 65 -22.68 -4.44 -1.93
C LEU A 65 -22.99 -5.90 -1.56
N LEU A 66 -23.51 -6.13 -0.34
CA LEU A 66 -23.86 -7.45 0.16
C LEU A 66 -24.93 -8.12 -0.69
N HIS A 67 -25.98 -7.37 -1.05
CA HIS A 67 -27.02 -7.85 -1.96
C HIS A 67 -26.46 -8.24 -3.33
N ARG A 68 -25.64 -7.34 -3.95
CA ARG A 68 -24.97 -7.61 -5.24
C ARG A 68 -24.08 -8.84 -5.17
N ALA A 69 -23.26 -8.96 -4.10
CA ALA A 69 -22.37 -10.10 -3.91
C ALA A 69 -23.14 -11.42 -3.81
N ALA A 70 -24.18 -11.48 -2.97
CA ALA A 70 -24.99 -12.68 -2.78
C ALA A 70 -25.78 -13.10 -4.04
N THR A 71 -26.12 -12.15 -4.93
CA THR A 71 -26.99 -12.43 -6.09
C THR A 71 -26.24 -12.50 -7.42
N ARG A 72 -25.13 -11.79 -7.59
CA ARG A 72 -24.41 -11.63 -8.86
C ARG A 72 -23.00 -12.17 -8.88
N VAL A 73 -22.40 -12.47 -7.74
CA VAL A 73 -21.04 -12.99 -7.70
C VAL A 73 -21.05 -14.50 -7.49
N PRO A 74 -20.59 -15.30 -8.48
CA PRO A 74 -20.73 -16.77 -8.45
C PRO A 74 -20.22 -17.40 -7.16
N TYR A 75 -19.02 -17.01 -6.69
CA TYR A 75 -18.45 -17.52 -5.44
C TYR A 75 -19.36 -17.34 -4.23
N TYR A 76 -19.90 -16.13 -4.05
CA TYR A 76 -20.74 -15.83 -2.89
C TYR A 76 -22.14 -16.40 -3.02
N ARG A 77 -22.67 -16.48 -4.24
CA ARG A 77 -23.95 -17.15 -4.49
C ARG A 77 -23.87 -18.63 -4.13
N GLU A 78 -22.84 -19.33 -4.60
CA GLU A 78 -22.57 -20.73 -4.24
C GLU A 78 -22.45 -20.91 -2.70
N LEU A 79 -21.73 -20.00 -2.03
CA LEU A 79 -21.58 -20.00 -0.57
C LEU A 79 -22.94 -19.91 0.14
N TRP A 80 -23.80 -18.95 -0.26
CA TRP A 80 -25.10 -18.78 0.37
C TRP A 80 -26.10 -19.88 0.02
N ASP A 81 -26.09 -20.42 -1.18
CA ASP A 81 -26.88 -21.57 -1.60
C ASP A 81 -26.51 -22.82 -0.79
N GLU A 82 -25.24 -23.05 -0.53
CA GLU A 82 -24.76 -24.16 0.30
C GLU A 82 -25.20 -24.01 1.76
N ARG A 83 -25.11 -22.80 2.32
CA ARG A 83 -25.61 -22.49 3.66
C ARG A 83 -27.11 -22.76 3.77
N ARG A 84 -27.91 -22.33 2.78
CA ARG A 84 -29.37 -22.60 2.73
C ARG A 84 -29.67 -24.10 2.67
N ARG A 85 -28.94 -24.85 1.84
CA ARG A 85 -29.11 -26.31 1.75
C ARG A 85 -28.82 -27.03 3.07
N ARG A 86 -27.95 -26.45 3.89
CA ARG A 86 -27.64 -26.97 5.25
C ARG A 86 -28.61 -26.47 6.33
N GLY A 87 -29.66 -25.73 5.96
CA GLY A 87 -30.64 -25.21 6.89
C GLY A 87 -30.27 -23.91 7.62
N ASP A 88 -29.18 -23.24 7.20
CA ASP A 88 -28.80 -21.94 7.77
C ASP A 88 -29.80 -20.84 7.34
N THR A 89 -30.36 -20.15 8.32
CA THR A 89 -31.37 -19.07 8.14
C THR A 89 -30.78 -17.67 8.24
N ALA A 90 -29.46 -17.52 8.46
CA ALA A 90 -28.82 -16.22 8.59
C ALA A 90 -29.02 -15.36 7.34
N SER A 91 -29.24 -14.06 7.52
CA SER A 91 -29.39 -13.12 6.41
C SER A 91 -28.03 -12.67 5.85
N PHE A 92 -27.90 -12.69 4.53
CA PHE A 92 -26.74 -12.09 3.85
C PHE A 92 -26.72 -10.57 3.90
N GLU A 93 -27.81 -9.92 4.32
CA GLU A 93 -27.86 -8.46 4.46
C GLU A 93 -27.04 -7.95 5.64
N ARG A 94 -26.63 -8.84 6.54
CA ARG A 94 -25.85 -8.53 7.74
C ARG A 94 -24.40 -8.97 7.54
N LEU A 95 -23.45 -8.03 7.63
CA LEU A 95 -22.03 -8.27 7.38
C LEU A 95 -21.44 -9.34 8.32
N GLU A 96 -21.86 -9.35 9.58
CA GLU A 96 -21.40 -10.30 10.60
C GLU A 96 -21.75 -11.76 10.28
N ASN A 97 -22.72 -12.00 9.41
CA ASN A 97 -23.10 -13.34 8.94
C ASN A 97 -22.20 -13.89 7.83
N TRP A 98 -21.35 -13.04 7.25
CA TRP A 98 -20.41 -13.48 6.22
C TRP A 98 -19.16 -14.07 6.88
N PRO A 99 -18.66 -15.22 6.40
CA PRO A 99 -17.42 -15.77 6.91
C PRO A 99 -16.23 -14.87 6.55
N ILE A 100 -15.16 -14.94 7.32
CA ILE A 100 -13.92 -14.27 6.97
C ILE A 100 -13.30 -14.96 5.74
N LEU A 101 -13.08 -14.18 4.69
CA LEU A 101 -12.50 -14.63 3.43
C LEU A 101 -10.96 -14.62 3.53
N GLY A 102 -10.35 -15.79 3.41
CA GLY A 102 -8.89 -15.92 3.26
C GLY A 102 -8.41 -15.69 1.82
N LYS A 103 -7.09 -15.73 1.61
CA LYS A 103 -6.48 -15.56 0.28
C LYS A 103 -6.63 -16.77 -0.64
N GLN A 104 -6.79 -17.96 -0.07
CA GLN A 104 -6.80 -19.22 -0.82
C GLN A 104 -7.90 -19.29 -1.88
N PRO A 105 -9.19 -19.05 -1.57
CA PRO A 105 -10.25 -19.06 -2.58
C PRO A 105 -10.03 -18.09 -3.74
N LEU A 106 -9.48 -16.89 -3.45
CA LEU A 106 -9.15 -15.89 -4.46
C LEU A 106 -8.01 -16.34 -5.40
N ARG A 107 -7.08 -17.16 -4.90
CA ARG A 107 -5.98 -17.72 -5.71
C ARG A 107 -6.44 -18.86 -6.59
N GLU A 108 -7.32 -19.71 -6.06
CA GLU A 108 -7.81 -20.90 -6.75
C GLU A 108 -8.85 -20.58 -7.82
N ARG A 109 -9.78 -19.67 -7.52
CA ARG A 109 -10.92 -19.36 -8.38
C ARG A 109 -11.14 -17.85 -8.53
N PRO A 110 -10.12 -17.07 -8.95
CA PRO A 110 -10.20 -15.60 -8.93
C PRO A 110 -11.35 -15.05 -9.79
N GLU A 111 -11.67 -15.67 -10.93
CA GLU A 111 -12.76 -15.24 -11.80
C GLU A 111 -14.15 -15.46 -11.20
N ALA A 112 -14.31 -16.40 -10.27
CA ALA A 112 -15.58 -16.65 -9.58
C ALA A 112 -15.99 -15.48 -8.65
N PHE A 113 -15.06 -14.58 -8.35
CA PHE A 113 -15.34 -13.36 -7.58
C PHE A 113 -15.79 -12.18 -8.45
N VAL A 114 -15.72 -12.29 -9.78
CA VAL A 114 -16.24 -11.27 -10.69
C VAL A 114 -17.75 -11.46 -10.85
N ALA A 115 -18.52 -10.35 -10.75
CA ALA A 115 -19.94 -10.37 -10.93
C ALA A 115 -20.33 -10.87 -12.34
N ASP A 116 -21.36 -11.73 -12.44
CA ASP A 116 -21.75 -12.43 -13.68
C ASP A 116 -22.33 -11.52 -14.78
N ASP A 117 -22.67 -10.27 -14.42
CA ASP A 117 -23.06 -9.21 -15.35
C ASP A 117 -21.88 -8.39 -15.89
N ARG A 118 -20.63 -8.84 -15.63
CA ARG A 118 -19.41 -8.20 -16.11
C ARG A 118 -18.59 -9.14 -16.99
N ASP A 119 -17.94 -8.57 -17.99
CA ASP A 119 -16.99 -9.30 -18.84
C ASP A 119 -15.55 -9.04 -18.33
N PRO A 120 -14.85 -10.03 -17.75
CA PRO A 120 -13.48 -9.87 -17.24
C PRO A 120 -12.48 -9.40 -18.31
N ARG A 121 -12.73 -9.68 -19.59
CA ARG A 121 -11.86 -9.27 -20.72
C ARG A 121 -11.87 -7.76 -20.94
N ARG A 122 -12.91 -7.06 -20.47
CA ARG A 122 -13.07 -5.61 -20.54
C ARG A 122 -12.63 -4.89 -19.27
N MET A 123 -12.10 -5.63 -18.31
CA MET A 123 -11.65 -5.10 -17.02
C MET A 123 -10.12 -5.01 -16.97
N LEU A 124 -9.61 -4.09 -16.16
CA LEU A 124 -8.19 -4.00 -15.87
C LEU A 124 -7.82 -5.08 -14.84
N VAL A 125 -6.83 -5.90 -15.18
CA VAL A 125 -6.26 -6.88 -14.24
C VAL A 125 -5.11 -6.23 -13.47
N VAL A 126 -5.17 -6.32 -12.14
CA VAL A 126 -4.13 -5.91 -11.20
C VAL A 126 -3.70 -7.13 -10.40
N GLU A 127 -2.41 -7.38 -10.31
CA GLU A 127 -1.85 -8.45 -9.48
C GLU A 127 -1.25 -7.84 -8.21
N THR A 128 -1.51 -8.49 -7.06
CA THR A 128 -0.87 -8.11 -5.80
C THR A 128 0.55 -8.64 -5.74
N SER A 129 1.45 -7.97 -5.03
CA SER A 129 2.88 -8.34 -4.97
C SER A 129 3.18 -9.64 -4.22
N GLY A 130 2.19 -10.23 -3.54
CA GLY A 130 2.26 -11.55 -2.93
C GLY A 130 3.57 -11.89 -2.20
N THR A 131 3.88 -11.26 -1.07
CA THR A 131 5.11 -11.52 -0.27
C THR A 131 5.23 -12.99 0.19
N THR A 132 4.15 -13.75 0.17
CA THR A 132 4.07 -15.15 0.64
C THR A 132 3.83 -16.16 -0.49
N GLY A 133 4.12 -15.83 -1.75
CA GLY A 133 3.95 -16.76 -2.87
C GLY A 133 3.10 -16.22 -4.03
N THR A 134 2.10 -16.98 -4.50
CA THR A 134 1.32 -16.66 -5.69
C THR A 134 0.53 -15.35 -5.54
N PRO A 135 0.67 -14.39 -6.49
CA PRO A 135 -0.12 -13.17 -6.50
C PRO A 135 -1.63 -13.43 -6.61
N VAL A 136 -2.43 -12.55 -6.03
CA VAL A 136 -3.89 -12.54 -6.26
C VAL A 136 -4.20 -11.65 -7.45
N LYS A 137 -5.04 -12.16 -8.37
CA LYS A 137 -5.55 -11.39 -9.52
C LYS A 137 -6.85 -10.69 -9.14
N LEU A 138 -6.90 -9.40 -9.45
CA LEU A 138 -8.05 -8.54 -9.17
C LEU A 138 -8.49 -7.85 -10.45
N TRP A 139 -9.80 -7.89 -10.73
CA TRP A 139 -10.40 -7.21 -11.88
C TRP A 139 -11.06 -5.91 -11.44
N ARG A 140 -10.86 -4.87 -12.22
CA ARG A 140 -11.41 -3.54 -11.96
C ARG A 140 -12.02 -2.93 -13.22
N THR A 141 -13.22 -2.43 -13.11
CA THR A 141 -13.82 -1.62 -14.17
C THR A 141 -13.20 -0.22 -14.18
N LYS A 142 -13.49 0.51 -15.23
CA LYS A 142 -13.04 1.90 -15.37
C LYS A 142 -13.64 2.83 -14.31
N GLU A 143 -14.85 2.55 -13.89
CA GLU A 143 -15.56 3.25 -12.82
C GLU A 143 -14.85 3.04 -11.48
N VAL A 144 -14.45 1.81 -11.18
CA VAL A 144 -13.67 1.46 -9.97
C VAL A 144 -12.32 2.18 -9.96
N GLU A 145 -11.57 2.15 -11.07
CA GLU A 145 -10.29 2.84 -11.19
C GLU A 145 -10.46 4.37 -11.00
N ARG A 146 -11.49 4.96 -11.59
CA ARG A 146 -11.77 6.40 -11.44
C ARG A 146 -12.15 6.79 -10.02
N ALA A 147 -12.98 5.99 -9.37
CA ALA A 147 -13.34 6.22 -7.97
C ALA A 147 -12.11 6.16 -7.08
N TRP A 148 -11.30 5.11 -7.21
CA TRP A 148 -10.06 4.95 -6.44
C TRP A 148 -9.07 6.09 -6.66
N TYR A 149 -8.76 6.42 -7.93
CA TYR A 149 -7.77 7.47 -8.23
C TYR A 149 -8.27 8.88 -7.93
N SER A 150 -9.59 9.10 -7.84
CA SER A 150 -10.13 10.38 -7.35
C SER A 150 -9.95 10.53 -5.84
N ILE A 151 -10.15 9.47 -5.06
CA ILE A 151 -9.85 9.47 -3.61
C ILE A 151 -8.36 9.63 -3.38
N PHE A 152 -7.53 8.92 -4.16
CA PHE A 152 -6.07 9.03 -4.14
C PHE A 152 -5.62 10.47 -4.46
N GLU A 153 -6.18 11.10 -5.51
CA GLU A 153 -5.90 12.50 -5.85
C GLU A 153 -6.27 13.44 -4.70
N ALA A 154 -7.45 13.25 -4.10
CA ALA A 154 -7.93 14.08 -3.00
C ALA A 154 -7.01 14.00 -1.78
N ARG A 155 -6.75 12.78 -1.28
CA ARG A 155 -6.14 12.58 0.03
C ARG A 155 -4.63 12.34 0.02
N LEU A 156 -4.03 11.90 -1.09
CA LEU A 156 -2.58 11.86 -1.18
C LEU A 156 -2.00 13.15 -1.75
N ARG A 157 -2.64 13.72 -2.78
CA ARG A 157 -2.08 14.88 -3.47
C ARG A 157 -2.61 16.19 -2.96
N ARG A 158 -3.94 16.41 -3.02
CA ARG A 158 -4.54 17.70 -2.65
C ARG A 158 -4.32 18.05 -1.18
N TRP A 159 -4.33 17.09 -0.28
CA TRP A 159 -3.97 17.31 1.14
C TRP A 159 -2.55 17.85 1.30
N ASN A 160 -1.66 17.56 0.37
CA ASN A 160 -0.26 17.95 0.38
C ASN A 160 0.07 19.09 -0.59
N GLY A 161 -0.95 19.77 -1.15
CA GLY A 161 -0.77 20.93 -2.04
C GLY A 161 -0.16 20.59 -3.41
N VAL A 162 -0.24 19.32 -3.82
CA VAL A 162 0.18 18.85 -5.14
C VAL A 162 -0.98 18.18 -5.88
N THR A 163 -0.81 17.94 -7.17
CA THR A 163 -1.87 17.42 -8.03
C THR A 163 -1.33 16.42 -9.06
N LEU A 164 -2.21 15.70 -9.72
CA LEU A 164 -1.86 14.83 -10.86
C LEU A 164 -1.27 15.62 -12.06
N ARG A 165 -1.44 16.94 -12.09
CA ARG A 165 -0.91 17.80 -13.15
C ARG A 165 0.53 18.24 -12.90
N ASP A 166 1.03 18.08 -11.67
CA ASP A 166 2.42 18.34 -11.32
C ASP A 166 3.34 17.26 -11.87
N ARG A 167 4.61 17.60 -12.08
CA ARG A 167 5.64 16.60 -12.42
C ARG A 167 6.08 15.90 -11.15
N TRP A 168 6.11 14.59 -11.17
CA TRP A 168 6.39 13.80 -9.99
C TRP A 168 7.28 12.61 -10.27
N ALA A 169 7.97 12.13 -9.26
CA ALA A 169 8.76 10.90 -9.35
C ALA A 169 8.05 9.74 -8.62
N HIS A 170 8.11 8.56 -9.22
CA HIS A 170 7.72 7.30 -8.60
C HIS A 170 8.95 6.46 -8.34
N HIS A 171 9.24 6.19 -7.07
CA HIS A 171 10.38 5.39 -6.65
C HIS A 171 9.89 4.15 -5.92
N GLY A 172 9.40 3.17 -6.68
CA GLY A 172 8.76 1.96 -6.15
C GLY A 172 9.18 0.70 -6.89
N GLY A 173 8.51 -0.42 -6.63
CA GLY A 173 8.90 -1.76 -7.08
C GLY A 173 8.77 -2.07 -8.57
N ALA A 174 8.39 -1.12 -9.41
CA ALA A 174 8.30 -1.37 -10.84
C ALA A 174 9.71 -1.52 -11.47
N ARG A 175 9.95 -2.66 -12.15
CA ARG A 175 11.19 -2.86 -12.92
C ARG A 175 11.11 -2.06 -14.22
N VAL A 176 11.62 -0.83 -14.19
CA VAL A 176 11.57 0.11 -15.32
C VAL A 176 12.80 0.06 -16.23
N ILE A 177 13.88 -0.56 -15.78
CA ILE A 177 15.12 -0.78 -16.54
C ILE A 177 15.65 -2.20 -16.26
N PRO A 178 16.54 -2.75 -17.11
CA PRO A 178 17.17 -4.05 -16.87
C PRO A 178 17.91 -4.08 -15.53
N GLY A 179 17.82 -5.23 -14.83
CA GLY A 179 18.42 -5.40 -13.51
C GLY A 179 19.95 -5.39 -13.48
N ASP A 180 20.59 -5.75 -14.60
CA ASP A 180 22.06 -5.81 -14.78
C ASP A 180 22.68 -4.48 -15.23
N ARG A 181 21.85 -3.43 -15.35
CA ARG A 181 22.31 -2.12 -15.80
C ARG A 181 23.16 -1.44 -14.73
N ASN A 182 24.40 -1.11 -15.04
CA ASN A 182 25.37 -0.50 -14.13
C ASN A 182 25.71 0.98 -14.45
N ARG A 183 24.95 1.61 -15.38
CA ARG A 183 25.14 3.01 -15.78
C ARG A 183 23.80 3.68 -16.11
N PRO A 184 23.69 5.02 -15.96
CA PRO A 184 22.46 5.75 -16.24
C PRO A 184 21.99 5.60 -17.72
N PRO A 185 20.71 5.87 -17.99
CA PRO A 185 19.70 6.35 -17.03
C PRO A 185 19.12 5.22 -16.16
N TYR A 186 18.98 5.48 -14.86
CA TYR A 186 18.29 4.61 -13.90
C TYR A 186 16.81 4.94 -13.80
N TRP A 187 16.24 5.54 -14.83
CA TRP A 187 14.86 6.02 -14.86
C TRP A 187 14.23 5.91 -16.24
N VAL A 188 12.91 6.04 -16.24
CA VAL A 188 12.10 6.16 -17.46
C VAL A 188 11.13 7.33 -17.29
N TRP A 189 11.01 8.18 -18.30
CA TRP A 189 10.06 9.28 -18.33
C TRP A 189 8.74 8.87 -18.98
N ASN A 190 7.63 9.09 -18.28
CA ASN A 190 6.27 8.92 -18.78
C ASN A 190 5.64 10.31 -18.98
N ALA A 191 5.66 10.79 -20.22
CA ALA A 191 5.18 12.14 -20.56
C ALA A 191 3.68 12.30 -20.34
N ALA A 192 2.87 11.25 -20.60
CA ALA A 192 1.42 11.31 -20.45
C ALA A 192 1.00 11.57 -18.99
N MET A 193 1.70 10.95 -18.03
CA MET A 193 1.41 11.11 -16.61
C MET A 193 2.34 12.12 -15.90
N ARG A 194 3.21 12.81 -16.65
CA ARG A 194 4.24 13.70 -16.11
C ARG A 194 5.08 13.06 -15.00
N GLN A 195 5.37 11.77 -15.17
CA GLN A 195 5.91 10.89 -14.14
C GLN A 195 7.32 10.42 -14.51
N LEU A 196 8.25 10.63 -13.59
CA LEU A 196 9.60 10.07 -13.65
C LEU A 196 9.62 8.76 -12.84
N TYR A 197 9.69 7.62 -13.51
CA TYR A 197 9.92 6.35 -12.84
C TYR A 197 11.39 6.20 -12.50
N LEU A 198 11.73 6.15 -11.23
CA LEU A 198 13.06 5.88 -10.70
C LEU A 198 13.17 4.39 -10.33
N SER A 199 14.26 3.76 -10.69
CA SER A 199 14.51 2.36 -10.32
C SER A 199 14.92 2.24 -8.86
N SER A 200 14.22 1.45 -8.06
CA SER A 200 14.61 1.12 -6.69
C SER A 200 15.69 0.03 -6.60
N TYR A 201 15.96 -0.68 -7.70
CA TYR A 201 16.93 -1.78 -7.74
C TYR A 201 18.38 -1.34 -7.99
N HIS A 202 18.62 -0.05 -8.28
CA HIS A 202 19.92 0.49 -8.65
C HIS A 202 20.38 1.62 -7.73
N VAL A 203 19.76 1.72 -6.55
CA VAL A 203 20.09 2.77 -5.57
C VAL A 203 21.41 2.43 -4.90
N THR A 204 22.45 3.16 -5.27
CA THR A 204 23.78 3.11 -4.64
C THR A 204 24.28 4.53 -4.37
N PRO A 205 25.26 4.72 -3.47
CA PRO A 205 25.87 6.04 -3.27
C PRO A 205 26.44 6.65 -4.56
N GLU A 206 27.00 5.82 -5.45
CA GLU A 206 27.59 6.25 -6.73
C GLU A 206 26.52 6.70 -7.74
N ALA A 207 25.35 6.06 -7.73
CA ALA A 207 24.24 6.38 -8.61
C ALA A 207 23.40 7.59 -8.12
N ALA A 208 23.53 7.99 -6.85
CA ALA A 208 22.72 9.07 -6.29
C ALA A 208 22.81 10.39 -7.07
N PRO A 209 23.99 10.87 -7.56
CA PRO A 209 24.03 12.08 -8.40
C PRO A 209 23.16 12.00 -9.64
N ASP A 210 23.07 10.83 -10.29
CA ASP A 210 22.28 10.62 -11.49
C ASP A 210 20.77 10.73 -11.19
N TYR A 211 20.32 10.17 -10.05
CA TYR A 211 18.92 10.30 -9.60
C TYR A 211 18.55 11.76 -9.32
N LEU A 212 19.42 12.48 -8.61
CA LEU A 212 19.19 13.90 -8.28
C LEU A 212 19.18 14.78 -9.52
N GLU A 213 20.10 14.53 -10.47
CA GLU A 213 20.14 15.24 -11.75
C GLU A 213 18.88 14.96 -12.59
N ALA A 214 18.42 13.70 -12.65
CA ALA A 214 17.18 13.37 -13.32
C ALA A 214 15.99 14.12 -12.70
N MET A 215 15.90 14.17 -11.37
CA MET A 215 14.82 14.89 -10.69
C MET A 215 14.85 16.39 -11.01
N ARG A 216 16.02 17.03 -11.05
CA ARG A 216 16.20 18.44 -11.49
C ARG A 216 15.81 18.63 -12.95
N ARG A 217 16.34 17.83 -13.86
CA ARG A 217 16.07 17.89 -15.31
C ARG A 217 14.59 17.80 -15.63
N TYR A 218 13.89 16.88 -14.96
CA TYR A 218 12.44 16.69 -15.15
C TYR A 218 11.60 17.61 -14.27
N ARG A 219 12.22 18.50 -13.46
CA ARG A 219 11.55 19.47 -12.57
C ARG A 219 10.51 18.77 -11.69
N VAL A 220 10.93 17.71 -11.01
CA VAL A 220 10.07 16.94 -10.10
C VAL A 220 9.64 17.82 -8.94
N ARG A 221 8.34 17.91 -8.69
CA ARG A 221 7.75 18.70 -7.61
C ARG A 221 7.49 17.90 -6.35
N TYR A 222 7.12 16.61 -6.51
CA TYR A 222 6.90 15.71 -5.39
C TYR A 222 7.30 14.28 -5.77
N MET A 223 7.49 13.44 -4.76
CA MET A 223 7.87 12.04 -4.93
C MET A 223 6.88 11.13 -4.20
N LEU A 224 6.62 9.94 -4.77
CA LEU A 224 5.80 8.90 -4.17
C LEU A 224 6.49 7.55 -4.37
N GLY A 225 6.56 6.70 -3.32
CA GLY A 225 7.14 5.36 -3.45
C GLY A 225 7.67 4.78 -2.15
N TYR A 226 8.64 3.91 -2.24
CA TYR A 226 9.20 3.15 -1.13
C TYR A 226 10.13 4.01 -0.27
N PRO A 227 9.90 4.06 1.06
CA PRO A 227 10.78 4.79 1.96
C PRO A 227 12.22 4.29 1.90
N SER A 228 12.47 2.98 1.75
CA SER A 228 13.82 2.42 1.64
C SER A 228 14.60 2.97 0.45
N ALA A 229 13.98 3.00 -0.73
CA ALA A 229 14.61 3.50 -1.96
C ALA A 229 14.88 5.01 -1.90
N MET A 230 13.91 5.78 -1.40
CA MET A 230 14.05 7.25 -1.23
C MET A 230 15.09 7.60 -0.18
N HIS A 231 15.14 6.86 0.92
CA HIS A 231 16.14 6.99 1.97
C HIS A 231 17.55 6.72 1.44
N GLY A 232 17.73 5.70 0.59
CA GLY A 232 19.04 5.39 -0.01
C GLY A 232 19.60 6.58 -0.79
N VAL A 233 18.79 7.24 -1.62
CA VAL A 233 19.20 8.45 -2.36
C VAL A 233 19.41 9.63 -1.41
N ALA A 234 18.51 9.85 -0.45
CA ALA A 234 18.61 10.95 0.52
C ALA A 234 19.88 10.83 1.39
N ARG A 235 20.14 9.65 1.92
CA ARG A 235 21.34 9.38 2.72
C ARG A 235 22.62 9.64 1.92
N ALA A 236 22.71 9.09 0.70
CA ALA A 236 23.88 9.33 -0.14
C ALA A 236 24.07 10.82 -0.47
N ALA A 237 22.99 11.58 -0.65
CA ALA A 237 23.06 13.02 -0.85
C ALA A 237 23.64 13.74 0.38
N LEU A 238 23.16 13.40 1.58
CA LEU A 238 23.62 14.00 2.85
C LEU A 238 25.09 13.62 3.14
N GLU A 239 25.45 12.35 3.05
CA GLU A 239 26.80 11.84 3.34
C GLU A 239 27.86 12.42 2.38
N ARG A 240 27.49 12.70 1.14
CA ARG A 240 28.41 13.20 0.10
C ARG A 240 28.28 14.70 -0.16
N GLY A 241 27.46 15.40 0.58
CA GLY A 241 27.23 16.85 0.39
C GLY A 241 26.66 17.20 -0.98
N LEU A 242 25.82 16.30 -1.57
CA LEU A 242 25.19 16.55 -2.88
C LEU A 242 23.96 17.42 -2.72
N GLU A 243 23.83 18.42 -3.57
CA GLU A 243 22.63 19.24 -3.60
C GLU A 243 21.44 18.45 -4.16
N ALA A 244 20.41 18.23 -3.38
CA ALA A 244 19.14 17.62 -3.81
C ALA A 244 18.12 18.69 -4.19
N PRO A 245 17.21 18.42 -5.15
CA PRO A 245 16.16 19.35 -5.48
C PRO A 245 15.17 19.49 -4.32
N ARG A 246 14.75 20.70 -3.98
CA ARG A 246 13.68 20.91 -2.99
C ARG A 246 12.36 20.41 -3.55
N LEU A 247 11.64 19.61 -2.78
CA LEU A 247 10.35 19.07 -3.14
C LEU A 247 9.21 19.73 -2.34
N ALA A 248 8.00 19.65 -2.83
CA ALA A 248 6.82 20.08 -2.08
C ALA A 248 6.48 19.10 -0.96
N VAL A 249 6.61 17.80 -1.26
CA VAL A 249 6.33 16.70 -0.34
C VAL A 249 6.93 15.38 -0.86
N VAL A 250 7.31 14.50 0.04
CA VAL A 250 7.57 13.09 -0.25
C VAL A 250 6.45 12.26 0.39
N ILE A 251 5.83 11.38 -0.38
CA ILE A 251 4.74 10.49 0.06
C ILE A 251 5.24 9.05 0.02
N THR A 252 5.27 8.38 1.15
CA THR A 252 5.75 7.00 1.26
C THR A 252 4.60 6.01 1.22
N ASN A 253 4.84 4.83 0.66
CA ASN A 253 3.86 3.74 0.60
C ASN A 253 4.53 2.36 0.60
N ALA A 254 3.71 1.32 0.77
CA ALA A 254 4.04 -0.10 0.61
C ALA A 254 5.05 -0.70 1.59
N GLU A 255 5.84 0.10 2.28
CA GLU A 255 6.78 -0.31 3.31
C GLU A 255 6.54 0.52 4.58
N ARG A 256 7.01 0.02 5.72
CA ARG A 256 7.04 0.80 6.95
C ARG A 256 8.01 1.98 6.79
N LEU A 257 7.58 3.16 7.21
CA LEU A 257 8.43 4.34 7.28
C LEU A 257 8.98 4.45 8.72
N TYR A 258 10.31 4.42 8.86
CA TYR A 258 11.01 4.63 10.13
C TYR A 258 11.38 6.10 10.31
N ASP A 259 11.51 6.54 11.57
CA ASP A 259 11.81 7.95 11.86
C ASP A 259 13.15 8.38 11.26
N PHE A 260 14.20 7.57 11.33
CA PHE A 260 15.49 7.87 10.71
C PHE A 260 15.40 8.05 9.17
N GLN A 261 14.50 7.30 8.51
CA GLN A 261 14.26 7.46 7.07
C GLN A 261 13.51 8.76 6.81
N ARG A 262 12.48 9.04 7.61
CA ARG A 262 11.70 10.29 7.54
C ARG A 262 12.63 11.51 7.66
N ASP A 263 13.49 11.52 8.68
CA ASP A 263 14.39 12.63 8.96
C ASP A 263 15.43 12.84 7.85
N ALA A 264 16.05 11.76 7.37
CA ALA A 264 17.01 11.85 6.28
C ALA A 264 16.36 12.34 4.96
N ILE A 265 15.18 11.82 4.62
CA ILE A 265 14.43 12.24 3.43
C ILE A 265 14.02 13.71 3.55
N ALA A 266 13.46 14.11 4.70
CA ALA A 266 13.04 15.49 4.94
C ALA A 266 14.22 16.47 4.86
N SER A 267 15.36 16.11 5.45
CA SER A 267 16.58 16.93 5.43
C SER A 267 17.15 17.07 4.01
N ALA A 268 17.27 15.97 3.28
CA ALA A 268 17.83 15.99 1.93
C ALA A 268 16.99 16.79 0.93
N PHE A 269 15.67 16.60 0.94
CA PHE A 269 14.77 17.24 -0.04
C PHE A 269 14.09 18.51 0.48
N GLY A 270 14.34 18.92 1.71
CA GLY A 270 13.82 20.16 2.31
C GLY A 270 12.29 20.22 2.36
N CYS A 271 11.62 19.09 2.64
CA CYS A 271 10.15 18.99 2.60
C CYS A 271 9.62 18.04 3.66
N ARG A 272 8.29 18.07 3.84
CA ARG A 272 7.60 17.08 4.70
C ARG A 272 7.59 15.71 4.03
N VAL A 273 7.66 14.67 4.89
CA VAL A 273 7.46 13.28 4.48
C VAL A 273 6.13 12.81 5.07
N GLN A 274 5.24 12.33 4.21
CA GLN A 274 3.89 11.88 4.57
C GLN A 274 3.78 10.38 4.34
N ASN A 275 3.33 9.65 5.35
CA ASN A 275 3.15 8.21 5.24
C ASN A 275 1.75 7.86 4.73
N THR A 276 1.63 6.71 4.07
CA THR A 276 0.35 6.17 3.62
C THR A 276 0.27 4.68 3.88
N TYR A 277 -0.94 4.21 4.11
CA TYR A 277 -1.28 2.80 4.21
C TYR A 277 -2.31 2.44 3.15
N GLY A 278 -2.16 1.27 2.57
CA GLY A 278 -3.11 0.73 1.60
C GLY A 278 -2.56 -0.53 0.93
N GLN A 279 -3.45 -1.24 0.27
CA GLN A 279 -3.12 -2.49 -0.43
C GLN A 279 -3.71 -2.53 -1.83
N GLY A 280 -3.18 -3.45 -2.64
CA GLY A 280 -3.64 -3.67 -4.00
C GLY A 280 -5.11 -4.04 -4.13
N GLU A 281 -5.70 -4.57 -3.09
CA GLU A 281 -7.11 -4.96 -2.99
C GLU A 281 -8.08 -3.76 -2.92
N ILE A 282 -7.58 -2.56 -2.63
CA ILE A 282 -8.35 -1.31 -2.47
C ILE A 282 -9.56 -1.43 -1.53
N ALA A 283 -9.39 -2.18 -0.44
CA ALA A 283 -10.45 -2.44 0.55
C ALA A 283 -10.25 -1.68 1.87
N CYS A 284 -9.05 -1.17 2.12
CA CYS A 284 -8.72 -0.28 3.23
C CYS A 284 -7.59 0.66 2.79
N ALA A 285 -7.64 1.90 3.22
CA ALA A 285 -6.56 2.86 3.00
C ALA A 285 -6.55 3.93 4.08
N ALA A 286 -5.38 4.53 4.27
CA ALA A 286 -5.18 5.67 5.17
C ALA A 286 -4.03 6.54 4.68
N SER A 287 -4.02 7.81 5.07
CA SER A 287 -2.91 8.72 4.83
C SER A 287 -2.69 9.66 6.00
N GLU A 288 -1.44 9.96 6.22
CA GLU A 288 -1.01 10.86 7.27
C GLU A 288 -1.35 12.31 6.89
N CYS A 289 -1.87 13.08 7.83
CA CYS A 289 -2.09 14.51 7.66
C CYS A 289 -0.86 15.32 8.09
N ALA A 290 -0.91 16.64 7.89
CA ALA A 290 0.19 17.54 8.27
C ALA A 290 0.55 17.53 9.77
N HIS A 291 -0.32 16.99 10.61
CA HIS A 291 -0.15 16.88 12.08
C HIS A 291 0.25 15.45 12.52
N GLY A 292 0.64 14.57 11.58
CA GLY A 292 1.12 13.23 11.90
C GLY A 292 0.03 12.19 12.15
N THR A 293 -1.26 12.55 12.10
CA THR A 293 -2.34 11.59 12.29
C THR A 293 -2.60 10.80 11.00
N MET A 294 -2.58 9.48 11.08
CA MET A 294 -2.94 8.58 9.99
C MET A 294 -4.47 8.47 9.92
N HIS A 295 -5.10 9.16 8.99
CA HIS A 295 -6.56 9.13 8.78
C HIS A 295 -6.96 8.01 7.84
N MET A 296 -7.86 7.14 8.29
CA MET A 296 -8.51 6.13 7.43
C MET A 296 -9.42 6.78 6.39
N TRP A 297 -9.65 6.06 5.32
CA TRP A 297 -10.55 6.48 4.25
C TRP A 297 -11.86 5.66 4.29
N PRO A 298 -12.91 6.11 4.99
CA PRO A 298 -14.11 5.31 5.22
C PRO A 298 -14.91 4.98 3.95
N ASP A 299 -14.69 5.73 2.88
CA ASP A 299 -15.29 5.49 1.56
C ASP A 299 -14.60 4.37 0.77
N VAL A 300 -13.42 3.93 1.19
CA VAL A 300 -12.72 2.79 0.58
C VAL A 300 -13.27 1.46 1.09
N GLY A 301 -13.57 1.37 2.38
CA GLY A 301 -14.08 0.12 2.95
C GLY A 301 -14.45 0.21 4.43
N VAL A 302 -15.04 -0.87 4.89
CA VAL A 302 -15.29 -1.15 6.31
C VAL A 302 -14.13 -1.99 6.84
N THR A 303 -13.57 -1.60 7.97
CA THR A 303 -12.46 -2.31 8.62
C THR A 303 -12.93 -2.84 9.96
N GLU A 304 -12.68 -4.13 10.20
CA GLU A 304 -12.90 -4.83 11.45
C GLU A 304 -11.53 -5.19 12.04
N TRP A 305 -11.39 -5.05 13.35
CA TRP A 305 -10.22 -5.50 14.11
C TRP A 305 -10.62 -6.73 14.88
N VAL A 306 -10.17 -7.89 14.46
CA VAL A 306 -10.59 -9.18 15.04
C VAL A 306 -9.45 -9.88 15.77
N ARG A 307 -9.80 -10.69 16.76
CA ARG A 307 -8.85 -11.49 17.55
C ARG A 307 -8.14 -12.53 16.65
N ASP A 308 -6.99 -12.99 17.10
CA ASP A 308 -6.25 -14.03 16.36
C ASP A 308 -6.88 -15.42 16.46
N ASP A 309 -7.53 -15.68 17.60
CA ASP A 309 -8.11 -16.97 17.96
C ASP A 309 -9.61 -17.10 17.59
N SER A 310 -10.24 -16.02 17.20
CA SER A 310 -11.67 -15.98 16.91
C SER A 310 -12.03 -14.83 15.96
N ASP A 311 -13.27 -14.82 15.48
CA ASP A 311 -13.81 -13.71 14.66
C ASP A 311 -14.41 -12.56 15.50
N ALA A 312 -14.20 -12.61 16.83
CA ALA A 312 -14.66 -11.56 17.72
C ALA A 312 -13.82 -10.29 17.61
N PRO A 313 -14.42 -9.11 17.77
CA PRO A 313 -13.67 -7.85 17.75
C PRO A 313 -12.71 -7.75 18.94
N VAL A 314 -11.57 -7.09 18.73
CA VAL A 314 -10.68 -6.70 19.83
C VAL A 314 -11.19 -5.43 20.51
N GLU A 315 -10.76 -5.19 21.75
CA GLU A 315 -11.01 -3.96 22.48
C GLU A 315 -10.25 -2.77 21.86
N ILE A 316 -10.66 -1.55 22.20
CA ILE A 316 -9.96 -0.32 21.83
C ILE A 316 -8.51 -0.38 22.36
N ASP A 317 -7.57 0.14 21.59
CA ASP A 317 -6.11 0.14 21.85
C ASP A 317 -5.47 -1.25 21.90
N ARG A 318 -6.21 -2.31 21.60
CA ARG A 318 -5.64 -3.65 21.39
C ARG A 318 -5.37 -3.93 19.92
N VAL A 319 -4.28 -4.65 19.68
CA VAL A 319 -3.90 -5.08 18.32
C VAL A 319 -4.78 -6.25 17.89
N GLY A 320 -5.31 -6.15 16.68
CA GLY A 320 -6.08 -7.22 16.03
C GLY A 320 -5.69 -7.42 14.58
N ARG A 321 -6.10 -8.55 14.03
CA ARG A 321 -6.03 -8.80 12.57
C ARG A 321 -7.00 -7.86 11.86
N LEU A 322 -6.56 -7.27 10.77
CA LEU A 322 -7.44 -6.45 9.93
C LEU A 322 -8.24 -7.35 8.98
N VAL A 323 -9.55 -7.26 9.11
CA VAL A 323 -10.52 -7.85 8.19
C VAL A 323 -11.27 -6.71 7.53
N VAL A 324 -11.33 -6.70 6.20
CA VAL A 324 -11.82 -5.55 5.44
C VAL A 324 -12.90 -5.92 4.44
N THR A 325 -13.87 -5.04 4.27
CA THR A 325 -14.90 -5.13 3.23
C THR A 325 -14.79 -3.92 2.32
N GLY A 326 -14.35 -4.13 1.07
CA GLY A 326 -14.13 -3.05 0.11
C GLY A 326 -15.44 -2.49 -0.45
N LEU A 327 -15.61 -1.16 -0.39
CA LEU A 327 -16.83 -0.47 -0.87
C LEU A 327 -16.70 0.09 -2.29
N ILE A 328 -15.48 0.12 -2.87
CA ILE A 328 -15.23 0.70 -4.19
C ILE A 328 -15.44 -0.33 -5.31
N ASN A 329 -14.85 -1.52 -5.18
CA ASN A 329 -14.93 -2.54 -6.21
C ASN A 329 -16.14 -3.43 -6.03
N THR A 330 -17.30 -2.97 -6.48
CA THR A 330 -18.56 -3.71 -6.41
C THR A 330 -18.68 -4.79 -7.48
N ASP A 331 -17.80 -4.78 -8.47
CA ASP A 331 -17.78 -5.73 -9.59
C ASP A 331 -16.93 -6.98 -9.32
N MET A 332 -15.97 -6.86 -8.40
CA MET A 332 -15.25 -7.96 -7.77
C MET A 332 -15.12 -7.66 -6.26
N PRO A 333 -16.20 -7.81 -5.50
CA PRO A 333 -16.22 -7.42 -4.09
C PRO A 333 -15.40 -8.37 -3.23
N LEU A 334 -14.65 -7.80 -2.28
CA LEU A 334 -14.00 -8.55 -1.21
C LEU A 334 -14.76 -8.24 0.09
N ILE A 335 -15.43 -9.26 0.65
CA ILE A 335 -16.25 -9.13 1.85
C ILE A 335 -15.56 -9.87 2.98
N ARG A 336 -15.36 -9.17 4.11
CA ARG A 336 -14.64 -9.66 5.29
C ARG A 336 -13.32 -10.34 4.95
N TYR A 337 -12.53 -9.69 4.09
CA TYR A 337 -11.27 -10.24 3.59
C TYR A 337 -10.13 -10.03 4.59
N ALA A 338 -9.48 -11.11 4.99
CA ALA A 338 -8.30 -11.11 5.84
C ALA A 338 -7.06 -10.67 5.03
N ILE A 339 -6.68 -9.40 5.12
CA ILE A 339 -5.57 -8.84 4.34
C ILE A 339 -4.20 -9.33 4.81
N GLY A 340 -4.13 -9.80 6.05
CA GLY A 340 -2.90 -10.28 6.68
C GLY A 340 -2.09 -9.19 7.39
N ASP A 341 -2.64 -8.00 7.55
CA ASP A 341 -2.04 -6.91 8.33
C ASP A 341 -2.67 -6.84 9.73
N ARG A 342 -1.93 -6.28 10.69
CA ARG A 342 -2.32 -6.11 12.07
C ARG A 342 -2.16 -4.64 12.49
N ALA A 343 -3.13 -4.14 13.25
CA ALA A 343 -3.08 -2.78 13.78
C ALA A 343 -3.80 -2.68 15.12
N ALA A 344 -3.43 -1.69 15.92
CA ALA A 344 -4.21 -1.33 17.10
C ALA A 344 -5.59 -0.80 16.68
N ARG A 345 -6.66 -1.23 17.37
CA ARG A 345 -8.00 -0.68 17.16
C ARG A 345 -8.07 0.74 17.72
N PRO A 346 -8.29 1.77 16.87
CA PRO A 346 -8.34 3.14 17.36
C PRO A 346 -9.64 3.42 18.14
N ALA A 347 -9.65 4.47 18.95
CA ALA A 347 -10.89 5.07 19.45
C ALA A 347 -11.74 5.57 18.27
N GLU A 348 -13.06 5.54 18.42
CA GLU A 348 -13.99 5.89 17.31
C GLU A 348 -13.90 7.35 16.85
N VAL A 349 -13.45 8.25 17.73
CA VAL A 349 -13.38 9.70 17.45
C VAL A 349 -11.91 10.14 17.44
N SER A 350 -11.43 10.56 16.28
CA SER A 350 -10.13 11.23 16.16
C SER A 350 -10.32 12.74 16.25
N GLN A 351 -9.82 13.32 17.33
CA GLN A 351 -9.66 14.78 17.44
C GLN A 351 -8.28 15.16 16.88
N CYS A 352 -8.22 15.46 15.59
CA CYS A 352 -6.98 15.91 14.96
C CYS A 352 -7.01 17.43 14.71
N ALA A 353 -5.90 18.11 15.03
CA ALA A 353 -5.73 19.54 14.75
C ALA A 353 -5.85 19.92 13.27
N CYS A 354 -5.83 18.95 12.34
CA CYS A 354 -6.07 19.19 10.91
C CYS A 354 -7.52 19.55 10.57
N GLY A 355 -8.45 19.42 11.51
CA GLY A 355 -9.89 19.71 11.34
C GLY A 355 -10.70 18.65 10.61
N ARG A 356 -10.07 17.57 10.09
CA ARG A 356 -10.77 16.45 9.45
C ARG A 356 -11.43 15.55 10.48
N LYS A 357 -12.65 15.10 10.17
CA LYS A 357 -13.43 14.21 11.04
C LYS A 357 -13.32 12.73 10.64
N LEU A 358 -12.25 12.37 9.97
CA LEU A 358 -11.98 11.00 9.56
C LEU A 358 -11.42 10.20 10.74
N PRO A 359 -11.79 8.90 10.88
CA PRO A 359 -11.22 8.05 11.93
C PRO A 359 -9.72 7.91 11.76
N ALA A 360 -9.00 7.75 12.86
CA ALA A 360 -7.58 7.44 12.82
C ALA A 360 -7.36 5.94 12.55
N LEU A 361 -6.23 5.60 11.95
CA LEU A 361 -5.68 4.25 11.96
C LEU A 361 -4.73 4.14 13.16
N GLY A 362 -4.91 3.14 13.99
CA GLY A 362 -3.98 2.85 15.08
C GLY A 362 -2.62 2.38 14.57
N ALA A 363 -1.67 2.24 15.48
CA ALA A 363 -0.32 1.80 15.13
C ALA A 363 -0.35 0.47 14.36
N LEU A 364 0.30 0.46 13.20
CA LEU A 364 0.49 -0.75 12.39
C LEU A 364 1.61 -1.59 13.00
N GLU A 365 1.31 -2.84 13.33
CA GLU A 365 2.30 -3.77 13.89
C GLU A 365 3.10 -4.48 12.80
N GLY A 366 2.56 -4.58 11.58
CA GLY A 366 3.14 -5.29 10.46
C GLY A 366 2.21 -6.38 9.90
N ARG A 367 2.78 -7.32 9.18
CA ARG A 367 2.04 -8.45 8.62
C ARG A 367 2.04 -9.65 9.55
N THR A 368 0.97 -10.42 9.53
CA THR A 368 0.88 -11.71 10.24
C THR A 368 1.98 -12.69 9.77
N ALA A 369 2.50 -12.52 8.55
CA ALA A 369 3.60 -13.32 8.01
C ALA A 369 5.00 -12.85 8.49
N ASP A 370 5.10 -11.65 9.07
CA ASP A 370 6.35 -11.08 9.58
C ASP A 370 6.49 -11.27 11.09
N VAL A 371 5.92 -12.36 11.62
CA VAL A 371 6.00 -12.76 13.02
C VAL A 371 6.88 -13.98 13.19
N ILE A 372 7.55 -14.07 14.33
CA ILE A 372 8.10 -15.34 14.81
C ILE A 372 7.15 -15.95 15.83
N LEU A 373 7.24 -17.26 16.01
CA LEU A 373 6.48 -17.97 17.04
C LEU A 373 7.34 -18.18 18.28
N THR A 374 6.81 -17.87 19.45
CA THR A 374 7.43 -18.30 20.71
C THR A 374 7.42 -19.83 20.84
N PRO A 375 8.24 -20.42 21.73
CA PRO A 375 8.15 -21.87 22.01
C PRO A 375 6.75 -22.34 22.41
N GLY A 376 5.93 -21.46 23.00
CA GLY A 376 4.53 -21.73 23.32
C GLY A 376 3.55 -21.53 22.15
N GLY A 377 4.03 -21.24 20.92
CA GLY A 377 3.20 -21.06 19.73
C GLY A 377 2.56 -19.68 19.58
N SER A 378 2.83 -18.73 20.48
CA SER A 378 2.29 -17.37 20.39
C SER A 378 3.06 -16.55 19.36
N PRO A 379 2.37 -15.79 18.47
CA PRO A 379 3.04 -14.93 17.48
C PRO A 379 3.63 -13.69 18.15
N VAL A 380 4.84 -13.31 17.77
CA VAL A 380 5.53 -12.08 18.13
C VAL A 380 5.88 -11.31 16.86
N GLY A 381 5.31 -10.13 16.69
CA GLY A 381 5.58 -9.19 15.60
C GLY A 381 6.42 -8.00 16.06
N GLY A 382 6.67 -7.06 15.14
CA GLY A 382 7.42 -5.83 15.45
C GLY A 382 8.92 -6.03 15.70
N LEU A 383 9.46 -7.15 15.25
CA LEU A 383 10.88 -7.53 15.44
C LEU A 383 11.87 -6.63 14.68
N ASP A 384 11.36 -5.83 13.76
CA ASP A 384 12.12 -4.80 13.07
C ASP A 384 12.67 -3.72 14.03
N THR A 385 12.08 -3.59 15.23
CA THR A 385 12.57 -2.68 16.29
C THR A 385 13.94 -3.05 16.83
N ILE A 386 14.38 -4.31 16.69
CA ILE A 386 15.76 -4.71 17.04
C ILE A 386 16.81 -4.15 16.06
N PHE A 387 16.39 -3.72 14.87
CA PHE A 387 17.22 -3.11 13.86
C PHE A 387 17.15 -1.58 13.94
N HIS A 388 17.57 -1.00 15.04
CA HIS A 388 17.51 0.44 15.26
C HIS A 388 18.58 1.23 14.49
N ALA A 389 18.37 2.53 14.33
CA ALA A 389 19.21 3.42 13.51
C ALA A 389 20.69 3.52 13.96
N GLY A 390 21.01 3.14 15.20
CA GLY A 390 22.39 3.16 15.73
C GLY A 390 23.24 1.96 15.33
N LEU A 391 22.67 0.95 14.69
CA LEU A 391 23.42 -0.23 14.26
C LEU A 391 24.10 0.02 12.91
N PRO A 392 25.45 -0.16 12.82
CA PRO A 392 26.18 0.02 11.57
C PRO A 392 26.00 -1.19 10.64
N MET A 393 24.80 -1.33 10.08
CA MET A 393 24.43 -2.37 9.14
C MET A 393 23.73 -1.78 7.92
N ARG A 394 23.76 -2.50 6.80
CA ARG A 394 23.07 -2.12 5.55
C ARG A 394 21.73 -2.80 5.43
N GLU A 395 21.69 -4.09 5.70
CA GLU A 395 20.50 -4.95 5.61
C GLU A 395 20.54 -5.99 6.71
N ALA A 396 19.36 -6.45 7.14
CA ALA A 396 19.24 -7.57 8.05
C ALA A 396 17.98 -8.38 7.75
N GLN A 397 18.03 -9.67 8.11
CA GLN A 397 16.93 -10.60 7.97
C GLN A 397 16.85 -11.51 9.19
N ILE A 398 15.65 -11.65 9.74
CA ILE A 398 15.37 -12.65 10.78
C ILE A 398 14.83 -13.90 10.11
N VAL A 399 15.40 -15.05 10.43
CA VAL A 399 14.97 -16.37 9.97
C VAL A 399 14.71 -17.23 11.18
N GLN A 400 13.44 -17.62 11.39
CA GLN A 400 13.10 -18.62 12.39
C GLN A 400 13.29 -20.01 11.77
N GLU A 401 14.31 -20.73 12.22
CA GLU A 401 14.63 -22.07 11.72
C GLU A 401 13.80 -23.16 12.43
N THR A 402 13.55 -22.97 13.73
CA THR A 402 12.67 -23.81 14.55
C THR A 402 11.98 -22.95 15.61
N LEU A 403 11.04 -23.48 16.38
CA LEU A 403 10.41 -22.75 17.50
C LEU A 403 11.41 -22.27 18.56
N HIS A 404 12.61 -22.86 18.62
CA HIS A 404 13.64 -22.54 19.60
C HIS A 404 14.91 -21.95 18.98
N ARG A 405 14.93 -21.75 17.67
CA ARG A 405 16.14 -21.25 16.98
C ARG A 405 15.79 -20.17 15.97
N ILE A 406 16.41 -19.01 16.18
CA ILE A 406 16.33 -17.86 15.30
C ILE A 406 17.76 -17.55 14.79
N ARG A 407 17.88 -17.28 13.51
CA ARG A 407 19.09 -16.77 12.88
C ARG A 407 18.86 -15.35 12.39
N ILE A 408 19.80 -14.46 12.67
CA ILE A 408 19.83 -13.11 12.10
C ILE A 408 20.96 -13.06 11.07
N ASN A 409 20.62 -12.84 9.81
CA ASN A 409 21.57 -12.54 8.75
C ASN A 409 21.77 -11.03 8.70
N VAL A 410 23.04 -10.58 8.63
CA VAL A 410 23.38 -9.14 8.63
C VAL A 410 24.34 -8.85 7.49
N VAL A 411 24.02 -7.83 6.70
CA VAL A 411 24.97 -7.18 5.79
C VAL A 411 25.60 -6.02 6.56
N ALA A 412 26.79 -6.26 7.11
CA ALA A 412 27.49 -5.30 7.95
C ALA A 412 27.93 -4.04 7.18
N ALA A 413 27.87 -2.88 7.84
CA ALA A 413 28.53 -1.65 7.43
C ALA A 413 29.84 -1.48 8.21
N PRO A 414 30.75 -0.57 7.80
CA PRO A 414 31.94 -0.26 8.57
C PRO A 414 31.60 0.11 10.03
N GLY A 415 32.30 -0.52 10.97
CA GLY A 415 32.03 -0.34 12.41
C GLY A 415 31.16 -1.40 13.05
N PHE A 416 30.51 -2.32 12.28
CA PHE A 416 29.77 -3.43 12.86
C PHE A 416 30.72 -4.41 13.57
N GLY A 417 30.42 -4.74 14.83
CA GLY A 417 31.24 -5.62 15.65
C GLY A 417 30.43 -6.48 16.62
N PRO A 418 31.09 -7.31 17.42
CA PRO A 418 30.46 -8.26 18.34
C PRO A 418 29.46 -7.65 19.31
N ALA A 419 29.70 -6.41 19.78
CA ALA A 419 28.78 -5.69 20.68
C ALA A 419 27.43 -5.44 20.01
N HIS A 420 27.41 -5.05 18.73
CA HIS A 420 26.19 -4.84 17.96
C HIS A 420 25.42 -6.15 17.73
N ALA A 421 26.16 -7.24 17.48
CA ALA A 421 25.53 -8.56 17.34
C ALA A 421 24.91 -9.05 18.67
N GLU A 422 25.50 -8.71 19.81
CA GLU A 422 24.95 -9.05 21.11
C GLU A 422 23.72 -8.19 21.45
N ASP A 423 23.74 -6.90 21.13
CA ASP A 423 22.59 -6.01 21.27
C ASP A 423 21.36 -6.55 20.53
N MET A 424 21.55 -6.97 19.26
CA MET A 424 20.50 -7.61 18.48
C MET A 424 19.99 -8.93 19.10
N ARG A 425 20.89 -9.75 19.69
CA ARG A 425 20.48 -10.98 20.40
C ARG A 425 19.64 -10.69 21.65
N GLN A 426 19.98 -9.63 22.38
CA GLN A 426 19.22 -9.21 23.57
C GLN A 426 17.85 -8.67 23.19
N GLY A 427 17.72 -7.96 22.07
CA GLY A 427 16.45 -7.44 21.57
C GLY A 427 15.45 -8.53 21.12
N ILE A 428 15.93 -9.77 20.89
CA ILE A 428 15.05 -10.91 20.53
C ILE A 428 14.65 -11.76 21.75
N ARG A 429 15.37 -11.67 22.86
CA ARG A 429 15.06 -12.42 24.09
C ARG A 429 13.91 -11.79 24.85
#